data_8883c1f0009b3f8998b508e40a6f9051
#
_entry.id   8883c1f0009b3f8998b508e40a6f9051
#
_cell.length_a   1.000
_cell.length_b   1.000
_cell.length_c   1.000
_cell.angle_alpha   90.00
_cell.angle_beta   90.00
_cell.angle_gamma   90.00
#
_symmetry.space_group_name_H-M   'P 1'
#
loop_
_entity.id
_entity.type
_entity.pdbx_description
1 polymer ?
#
loop_
_entity_poly.entity_id
_entity_poly.type
_entity_poly.pdbx_seq_one_letter_code
_entity_poly.pdbx_strand_id
1 'polypeptide(L)'
;MNHRQLVSESSNKNSSQTMYSQGSKSLEGATTQHPLRVYLVEDSPHVRDLLLDFLNIPGEVEIVGCADNETESLAAMIADPVDAVIVDLKLREGSGMGVIEKLRKANLTPSPKIIVFTNHPFPEIKRRAMLLGADYFFDKSADYDIVRATLQTFRAH
;
A
#
# COMPACT_ATOMS: atom_id res chain seq x y z
N MET A 1 -3.41 -53.31 74.35
CA MET A 1 -3.41 -52.00 74.78
C MET A 1 -2.96 -51.11 73.76
N ASN A 2 -3.63 -50.15 73.38
CA ASN A 2 -3.30 -48.93 72.79
C ASN A 2 -2.46 -48.87 71.65
N HIS A 3 -2.82 -48.54 70.76
CA HIS A 3 -3.40 -47.58 70.06
C HIS A 3 -2.87 -46.36 69.84
N ARG A 4 -2.95 -45.84 68.76
CA ARG A 4 -2.92 -44.64 68.48
C ARG A 4 -2.85 -44.35 67.16
N GLN A 5 -3.49 -43.97 66.55
CA GLN A 5 -3.92 -43.02 65.99
C GLN A 5 -3.11 -42.02 65.43
N LEU A 6 -3.20 -41.81 64.29
CA LEU A 6 -2.67 -40.77 63.73
C LEU A 6 -3.41 -40.11 62.78
N VAL A 7 -3.45 -39.04 62.86
CA VAL A 7 -4.14 -38.09 62.08
C VAL A 7 -3.40 -37.79 60.89
N SER A 8 -3.99 -38.00 59.82
CA SER A 8 -3.41 -37.46 58.64
C SER A 8 -3.86 -36.06 58.44
N GLU A 9 -2.97 -35.22 58.51
CA GLU A 9 -3.21 -33.91 58.04
C GLU A 9 -3.17 -33.83 56.58
N SER A 10 -4.28 -33.76 56.00
CA SER A 10 -4.37 -33.39 54.62
C SER A 10 -4.13 -31.90 54.49
N SER A 11 -2.96 -31.58 54.28
CA SER A 11 -2.65 -30.24 53.88
C SER A 11 -3.22 -30.01 52.50
N ASN A 12 -4.34 -29.45 52.52
CA ASN A 12 -4.88 -28.90 51.31
C ASN A 12 -4.02 -27.73 50.91
N LYS A 13 -3.06 -28.00 50.07
CA LYS A 13 -2.38 -26.91 49.39
C LYS A 13 -3.21 -26.53 48.20
N ASN A 14 -4.11 -25.69 48.48
CA ASN A 14 -4.73 -24.96 47.44
C ASN A 14 -3.69 -24.02 46.86
N SER A 15 -2.88 -24.54 46.00
CA SER A 15 -2.06 -23.69 45.20
C SER A 15 -2.97 -22.89 44.31
N SER A 16 -3.15 -21.70 44.70
CA SER A 16 -3.76 -20.72 43.86
C SER A 16 -2.94 -20.67 42.56
N GLN A 17 -3.42 -21.38 41.62
CA GLN A 17 -2.94 -21.18 40.28
C GLN A 17 -3.51 -19.86 39.82
N THR A 18 -2.70 -18.88 40.03
CA THR A 18 -2.97 -17.60 39.42
C THR A 18 -2.83 -17.79 37.92
N MET A 19 -3.95 -17.88 37.30
CA MET A 19 -3.99 -17.99 35.88
C MET A 19 -3.52 -16.68 35.29
N TYR A 20 -2.31 -16.69 34.83
CA TYR A 20 -1.81 -15.57 34.06
C TYR A 20 -2.35 -15.67 32.65
N SER A 21 -3.57 -15.34 32.48
CA SER A 21 -4.14 -15.25 31.14
C SER A 21 -4.07 -13.82 30.64
N GLN A 22 -2.96 -13.18 30.86
CA GLN A 22 -2.86 -11.77 30.52
C GLN A 22 -1.99 -11.47 29.30
N GLY A 23 -1.79 -12.43 28.47
CA GLY A 23 -0.90 -12.20 27.35
C GLY A 23 -1.55 -12.01 26.01
N SER A 24 -2.79 -12.42 25.86
CA SER A 24 -3.33 -12.58 24.53
C SER A 24 -4.13 -11.41 24.01
N LYS A 25 -4.46 -10.44 24.85
CA LYS A 25 -5.31 -9.33 24.42
C LYS A 25 -4.56 -8.20 23.73
N SER A 26 -3.26 -8.13 23.89
CA SER A 26 -2.49 -7.05 23.31
C SER A 26 -2.02 -7.31 21.90
N LEU A 27 -2.22 -8.52 21.39
CA LEU A 27 -1.79 -8.89 20.05
C LEU A 27 -2.92 -8.93 19.01
N GLU A 28 -4.16 -8.89 19.48
CA GLU A 28 -5.31 -8.94 18.59
C GLU A 28 -5.63 -7.63 17.87
N GLY A 29 -4.93 -6.56 18.22
CA GLY A 29 -5.11 -5.27 17.57
C GLY A 29 -3.94 -4.86 16.68
N ALA A 30 -2.91 -5.69 16.59
CA ALA A 30 -1.79 -5.41 15.71
C ALA A 30 -2.14 -5.93 14.31
N THR A 31 -2.91 -5.16 13.56
CA THR A 31 -2.97 -5.35 12.12
C THR A 31 -1.57 -5.08 11.60
N THR A 32 -0.90 -6.11 11.16
CA THR A 32 0.31 -5.95 10.38
C THR A 32 -0.09 -5.26 9.09
N GLN A 33 0.01 -3.94 9.08
CA GLN A 33 -0.22 -3.21 7.85
C GLN A 33 0.91 -3.53 6.90
N HIS A 34 0.57 -4.17 5.81
CA HIS A 34 1.51 -4.37 4.73
C HIS A 34 1.86 -3.02 4.12
N PRO A 35 3.07 -2.87 3.58
CA PRO A 35 3.40 -1.68 2.83
C PRO A 35 2.40 -1.43 1.71
N LEU A 36 2.12 -0.17 1.44
CA LEU A 36 1.30 0.23 0.31
C LEU A 36 1.99 -0.21 -0.98
N ARG A 37 1.33 -0.98 -1.80
CA ARG A 37 1.88 -1.48 -3.06
C ARG A 37 1.60 -0.50 -4.18
N VAL A 38 2.66 0.05 -4.76
CA VAL A 38 2.57 1.08 -5.78
C VAL A 38 3.25 0.61 -7.07
N TYR A 39 2.61 0.83 -8.19
CA TYR A 39 3.17 0.60 -9.51
C TYR A 39 3.56 1.93 -10.15
N LEU A 40 4.67 1.95 -10.87
CA LEU A 40 5.19 3.15 -11.50
C LEU A 40 5.18 3.02 -13.02
N VAL A 41 4.53 3.96 -13.70
CA VAL A 41 4.50 4.02 -15.17
C VAL A 41 5.23 5.29 -15.61
N GLU A 42 6.48 5.13 -16.04
CA GLU A 42 7.39 6.23 -16.33
C GLU A 42 8.39 5.81 -17.40
N ASP A 43 8.49 6.57 -18.48
CA ASP A 43 9.37 6.23 -19.59
C ASP A 43 10.81 6.73 -19.43
N SER A 44 11.05 7.71 -18.58
CA SER A 44 12.41 8.22 -18.32
C SER A 44 13.11 7.35 -17.27
N PRO A 45 14.21 6.66 -17.63
CA PRO A 45 14.96 5.88 -16.64
C PRO A 45 15.46 6.72 -15.48
N HIS A 46 15.87 7.95 -15.76
CA HIS A 46 16.38 8.86 -14.74
C HIS A 46 15.28 9.26 -13.73
N VAL A 47 14.11 9.64 -14.23
CA VAL A 47 12.98 9.99 -13.36
C VAL A 47 12.51 8.77 -12.58
N ARG A 48 12.47 7.62 -13.23
CA ARG A 48 12.11 6.35 -12.59
C ARG A 48 13.01 6.05 -11.40
N ASP A 49 14.33 6.17 -11.59
CA ASP A 49 15.28 5.91 -10.51
C ASP A 49 15.12 6.89 -9.35
N LEU A 50 14.89 8.17 -9.64
CA LEU A 50 14.61 9.16 -8.61
C LEU A 50 13.34 8.83 -7.82
N LEU A 51 12.28 8.42 -8.51
CA LEU A 51 11.03 8.05 -7.86
C LEU A 51 11.17 6.79 -7.02
N LEU A 52 11.92 5.79 -7.50
CA LEU A 52 12.19 4.58 -6.75
C LEU A 52 12.89 4.90 -5.42
N ASP A 53 13.92 5.74 -5.47
CA ASP A 53 14.66 6.11 -4.28
C ASP A 53 13.82 6.95 -3.31
N PHE A 54 13.03 7.87 -3.84
CA PHE A 54 12.29 8.83 -3.03
C PHE A 54 11.00 8.28 -2.44
N LEU A 55 10.31 7.41 -3.18
CA LEU A 55 8.99 6.91 -2.78
C LEU A 55 9.02 5.57 -2.05
N ASN A 56 10.08 4.80 -2.19
CA ASN A 56 10.22 3.58 -1.39
C ASN A 56 10.51 3.94 0.06
N ILE A 57 9.56 3.68 0.91
CA ILE A 57 9.69 3.94 2.34
C ILE A 57 9.56 2.59 3.06
N PRO A 58 10.66 2.07 3.66
CA PRO A 58 10.63 0.76 4.29
C PRO A 58 9.46 0.58 5.26
N GLY A 59 8.69 -0.47 5.06
CA GLY A 59 7.52 -0.77 5.88
C GLY A 59 6.28 0.07 5.58
N GLU A 60 6.39 1.11 4.77
CA GLU A 60 5.26 2.00 4.48
C GLU A 60 4.83 1.97 3.02
N VAL A 61 5.74 2.18 2.10
CA VAL A 61 5.46 2.24 0.67
C VAL A 61 6.46 1.40 -0.09
N GLU A 62 5.98 0.51 -0.91
CA GLU A 62 6.79 -0.37 -1.74
C GLU A 62 6.42 -0.19 -3.22
N ILE A 63 7.40 0.19 -4.03
CA ILE A 63 7.22 0.19 -5.48
C ILE A 63 7.42 -1.25 -5.94
N VAL A 64 6.34 -1.90 -6.30
CA VAL A 64 6.35 -3.34 -6.63
C VAL A 64 6.68 -3.63 -8.08
N GLY A 65 6.69 -2.62 -8.93
CA GLY A 65 7.05 -2.77 -10.33
C GLY A 65 7.02 -1.45 -11.07
N CYS A 66 7.59 -1.45 -12.26
CA CYS A 66 7.57 -0.29 -13.14
C CYS A 66 7.57 -0.72 -14.60
N ALA A 67 7.01 0.12 -15.46
CA ALA A 67 7.03 -0.05 -16.90
C ALA A 67 7.16 1.32 -17.57
N ASP A 68 7.63 1.31 -18.81
CA ASP A 68 7.81 2.53 -19.61
C ASP A 68 6.75 2.70 -20.69
N ASN A 69 5.74 1.83 -20.69
CA ASN A 69 4.73 1.80 -21.73
C ASN A 69 3.37 1.35 -21.22
N GLU A 70 2.34 1.60 -22.01
CA GLU A 70 0.95 1.29 -21.64
C GLU A 70 0.68 -0.19 -21.54
N THR A 71 1.12 -0.97 -22.53
CA THR A 71 0.78 -2.40 -22.62
C THR A 71 1.33 -3.20 -21.44
N GLU A 72 2.62 -3.04 -21.14
CA GLU A 72 3.24 -3.75 -20.02
C GLU A 72 2.67 -3.34 -18.67
N SER A 73 2.43 -2.03 -18.49
CA SER A 73 1.90 -1.54 -17.22
C SER A 73 0.52 -2.10 -16.91
N LEU A 74 -0.34 -2.14 -17.91
CA LEU A 74 -1.70 -2.70 -17.74
C LEU A 74 -1.65 -4.20 -17.47
N ALA A 75 -0.85 -4.94 -18.25
CA ALA A 75 -0.72 -6.38 -18.05
C ALA A 75 -0.23 -6.71 -16.63
N ALA A 76 0.76 -5.97 -16.15
CA ALA A 76 1.32 -6.19 -14.82
C ALA A 76 0.30 -5.91 -13.71
N MET A 77 -0.40 -4.78 -13.79
CA MET A 77 -1.36 -4.37 -12.75
C MET A 77 -2.64 -5.21 -12.75
N ILE A 78 -3.02 -5.76 -13.91
CA ILE A 78 -4.17 -6.66 -13.99
C ILE A 78 -3.82 -8.04 -13.43
N ALA A 79 -2.60 -8.52 -13.71
CA ALA A 79 -2.14 -9.81 -13.22
C ALA A 79 -1.87 -9.81 -11.71
N ASP A 80 -1.38 -8.70 -11.19
CA ASP A 80 -1.04 -8.53 -9.77
C ASP A 80 -1.51 -7.15 -9.30
N PRO A 81 -2.75 -7.03 -8.83
CA PRO A 81 -3.33 -5.74 -8.46
C PRO A 81 -2.56 -4.98 -7.39
N VAL A 82 -2.49 -3.67 -7.56
CA VAL A 82 -1.77 -2.76 -6.66
C VAL A 82 -2.73 -1.81 -5.96
N ASP A 83 -2.24 -1.14 -4.91
CA ASP A 83 -3.04 -0.18 -4.15
C ASP A 83 -3.07 1.19 -4.84
N ALA A 84 -1.99 1.55 -5.50
CA ALA A 84 -1.88 2.82 -6.21
C ALA A 84 -0.97 2.69 -7.42
N VAL A 85 -1.18 3.58 -8.38
CA VAL A 85 -0.30 3.72 -9.53
C VAL A 85 0.07 5.18 -9.70
N ILE A 86 1.35 5.42 -9.98
CA ILE A 86 1.84 6.73 -10.38
C ILE A 86 2.12 6.65 -11.87
N VAL A 87 1.46 7.48 -12.65
CA VAL A 87 1.53 7.40 -14.10
C VAL A 87 1.88 8.73 -14.73
N ASP A 88 2.92 8.72 -15.58
CA ASP A 88 3.19 9.81 -16.48
C ASP A 88 2.27 9.71 -17.70
N LEU A 89 1.90 10.84 -18.26
CA LEU A 89 1.01 10.89 -19.41
C LEU A 89 1.72 10.61 -20.73
N LYS A 90 3.01 10.96 -20.82
CA LYS A 90 3.80 10.71 -22.03
C LYS A 90 4.65 9.46 -21.82
N LEU A 91 4.39 8.42 -22.59
CA LEU A 91 5.08 7.15 -22.51
C LEU A 91 5.77 6.80 -23.82
N ARG A 92 6.71 5.86 -23.77
CA ARG A 92 7.43 5.37 -24.94
C ARG A 92 6.49 4.74 -25.97
N GLU A 93 5.46 4.05 -25.51
CA GLU A 93 4.42 3.44 -26.34
C GLU A 93 3.09 3.60 -25.62
N GLY A 94 2.06 4.02 -26.34
CA GLY A 94 0.77 4.34 -25.74
C GLY A 94 0.82 5.65 -24.96
N SER A 95 -0.07 5.78 -23.99
CA SER A 95 -0.15 7.01 -23.20
C SER A 95 -0.65 6.72 -21.78
N GLY A 96 -0.31 7.61 -20.86
CA GLY A 96 -0.84 7.54 -19.51
C GLY A 96 -2.36 7.71 -19.46
N MET A 97 -2.92 8.49 -20.37
CA MET A 97 -4.38 8.59 -20.50
C MET A 97 -5.00 7.22 -20.82
N GLY A 98 -4.37 6.47 -21.73
CA GLY A 98 -4.79 5.11 -22.05
C GLY A 98 -4.69 4.17 -20.86
N VAL A 99 -3.64 4.30 -20.05
CA VAL A 99 -3.49 3.52 -18.82
C VAL A 99 -4.65 3.78 -17.88
N ILE A 100 -4.97 5.06 -17.63
CA ILE A 100 -6.07 5.45 -16.73
C ILE A 100 -7.38 4.85 -17.21
N GLU A 101 -7.71 5.09 -18.48
CA GLU A 101 -8.97 4.64 -19.05
C GLU A 101 -9.13 3.10 -18.97
N LYS A 102 -8.12 2.38 -19.42
CA LYS A 102 -8.17 0.91 -19.46
C LYS A 102 -8.12 0.28 -18.08
N LEU A 103 -7.39 0.89 -17.15
CA LEU A 103 -7.33 0.41 -15.78
C LEU A 103 -8.70 0.55 -15.09
N ARG A 104 -9.41 1.64 -15.33
CA ARG A 104 -10.78 1.81 -14.83
C ARG A 104 -11.77 0.83 -15.49
N LYS A 105 -11.63 0.62 -16.79
CA LYS A 105 -12.47 -0.36 -17.51
C LYS A 105 -12.22 -1.79 -17.06
N ALA A 106 -11.05 -2.10 -16.57
CA ALA A 106 -10.73 -3.44 -16.04
C ALA A 106 -11.52 -3.77 -14.77
N ASN A 107 -12.08 -2.75 -14.11
CA ASN A 107 -12.97 -2.92 -12.97
C ASN A 107 -12.38 -3.76 -11.84
N LEU A 108 -11.13 -3.50 -11.50
CA LEU A 108 -10.40 -4.22 -10.46
C LEU A 108 -11.00 -3.96 -9.08
N THR A 109 -10.95 -4.96 -8.22
CA THR A 109 -11.45 -4.87 -6.84
C THR A 109 -10.38 -5.38 -5.88
N PRO A 110 -9.85 -4.52 -5.00
CA PRO A 110 -10.13 -3.08 -4.94
C PRO A 110 -9.55 -2.32 -6.12
N SER A 111 -10.16 -1.18 -6.43
CA SER A 111 -9.69 -0.31 -7.50
C SER A 111 -8.48 0.50 -7.03
N PRO A 112 -7.38 0.53 -7.78
CA PRO A 112 -6.21 1.28 -7.36
C PRO A 112 -6.45 2.79 -7.40
N LYS A 113 -5.78 3.52 -6.52
CA LYS A 113 -5.69 4.97 -6.61
C LYS A 113 -4.79 5.34 -7.79
N ILE A 114 -5.21 6.28 -8.60
CA ILE A 114 -4.44 6.72 -9.76
C ILE A 114 -3.93 8.13 -9.54
N ILE A 115 -2.61 8.26 -9.50
CA ILE A 115 -1.90 9.53 -9.37
C ILE A 115 -1.23 9.84 -10.70
N VAL A 116 -1.65 10.91 -11.35
CA VAL A 116 -0.96 11.43 -12.53
C VAL A 116 0.19 12.31 -12.07
N PHE A 117 1.36 12.08 -12.62
CA PHE A 117 2.56 12.84 -12.29
C PHE A 117 3.28 13.17 -13.58
N THR A 118 3.17 14.43 -14.04
CA THR A 118 3.53 14.82 -15.39
C THR A 118 4.23 16.16 -15.45
N ASN A 119 5.05 16.35 -16.51
CA ASN A 119 5.67 17.64 -16.83
C ASN A 119 4.74 18.55 -17.63
N HIS A 120 3.52 18.10 -17.93
CA HIS A 120 2.54 18.86 -18.71
C HIS A 120 1.27 19.12 -17.90
N PRO A 121 1.35 19.96 -16.85
CA PRO A 121 0.21 20.17 -15.95
C PRO A 121 -0.77 21.21 -16.48
N PHE A 122 -1.12 21.15 -17.76
CA PHE A 122 -2.09 22.07 -18.36
C PHE A 122 -3.51 21.77 -17.85
N PRO A 123 -4.32 22.82 -17.59
CA PRO A 123 -5.68 22.63 -17.05
C PRO A 123 -6.55 21.68 -17.87
N GLU A 124 -6.46 21.72 -19.19
CA GLU A 124 -7.23 20.83 -20.06
C GLU A 124 -6.80 19.39 -19.96
N ILE A 125 -5.50 19.15 -19.81
CA ILE A 125 -4.95 17.81 -19.63
C ILE A 125 -5.37 17.26 -18.27
N LYS A 126 -5.28 18.08 -17.24
CA LYS A 126 -5.75 17.72 -15.90
C LYS A 126 -7.22 17.35 -15.92
N ARG A 127 -8.04 18.18 -16.53
CA ARG A 127 -9.47 17.92 -16.61
C ARG A 127 -9.77 16.58 -17.30
N ARG A 128 -9.09 16.31 -18.41
CA ARG A 128 -9.26 15.05 -19.13
C ARG A 128 -8.84 13.85 -18.30
N ALA A 129 -7.70 13.93 -17.64
CA ALA A 129 -7.22 12.85 -16.79
C ALA A 129 -8.20 12.53 -15.66
N MET A 130 -8.71 13.57 -15.01
CA MET A 130 -9.69 13.41 -13.93
C MET A 130 -11.00 12.80 -14.43
N LEU A 131 -11.46 13.23 -15.61
CA LEU A 131 -12.67 12.66 -16.22
C LEU A 131 -12.49 11.17 -16.58
N LEU A 132 -11.30 10.75 -16.95
CA LEU A 132 -11.00 9.35 -17.24
C LEU A 132 -10.89 8.48 -15.98
N GLY A 133 -10.78 9.11 -14.83
CA GLY A 133 -10.76 8.38 -13.57
C GLY A 133 -9.49 8.52 -12.72
N ALA A 134 -8.62 9.49 -13.01
CA ALA A 134 -7.52 9.80 -12.11
C ALA A 134 -8.05 10.38 -10.79
N ASP A 135 -7.40 10.04 -9.69
CA ASP A 135 -7.75 10.56 -8.36
C ASP A 135 -6.95 11.81 -8.02
N TYR A 136 -5.71 11.89 -8.48
CA TYR A 136 -4.80 13.00 -8.19
C TYR A 136 -4.01 13.37 -9.44
N PHE A 137 -3.62 14.64 -9.52
CA PHE A 137 -2.85 15.17 -10.63
C PHE A 137 -1.79 16.14 -10.12
N PHE A 138 -0.52 15.80 -10.33
CA PHE A 138 0.60 16.57 -9.80
C PHE A 138 1.63 16.89 -10.89
N ASP A 139 2.38 17.98 -10.65
CA ASP A 139 3.41 18.50 -11.52
C ASP A 139 4.78 17.94 -11.15
N LYS A 140 5.46 17.27 -12.08
CA LYS A 140 6.81 16.75 -11.88
C LYS A 140 7.84 17.80 -11.52
N SER A 141 7.63 19.05 -11.92
CA SER A 141 8.59 20.11 -11.62
C SER A 141 8.53 20.62 -10.19
N ALA A 142 7.44 20.31 -9.44
CA ALA A 142 7.19 20.94 -8.14
C ALA A 142 6.73 20.00 -7.04
N ASP A 143 6.05 18.89 -7.38
CA ASP A 143 5.18 18.19 -6.44
C ASP A 143 5.69 16.84 -5.93
N TYR A 144 6.99 16.56 -5.94
CA TYR A 144 7.53 15.29 -5.43
C TYR A 144 7.13 15.02 -3.99
N ASP A 145 7.27 16.01 -3.13
CA ASP A 145 6.92 15.86 -1.71
C ASP A 145 5.42 15.62 -1.51
N ILE A 146 4.59 16.24 -2.32
CA ILE A 146 3.14 16.08 -2.24
C ILE A 146 2.74 14.67 -2.67
N VAL A 147 3.37 14.11 -3.70
CA VAL A 147 3.14 12.73 -4.12
C VAL A 147 3.44 11.76 -2.98
N ARG A 148 4.59 11.93 -2.34
CA ARG A 148 4.99 11.11 -1.20
C ARG A 148 4.00 11.21 -0.05
N ALA A 149 3.63 12.43 0.32
CA ALA A 149 2.66 12.66 1.38
C ALA A 149 1.29 12.05 1.05
N THR A 150 0.86 12.16 -0.20
CA THR A 150 -0.40 11.58 -0.68
C THR A 150 -0.40 10.06 -0.52
N LEU A 151 0.68 9.39 -0.92
CA LEU A 151 0.79 7.93 -0.75
C LEU A 151 0.68 7.54 0.72
N GLN A 152 1.28 8.31 1.61
CA GLN A 152 1.22 8.02 3.04
C GLN A 152 -0.19 8.13 3.60
N THR A 153 -1.04 8.99 3.02
CA THR A 153 -2.44 9.09 3.45
C THR A 153 -3.25 7.85 3.13
N PHE A 154 -2.88 7.09 2.10
CA PHE A 154 -3.63 5.88 1.73
C PHE A 154 -3.47 4.74 2.74
N ARG A 155 -2.47 4.81 3.59
CA ARG A 155 -2.24 3.81 4.65
C ARG A 155 -3.07 4.06 5.90
N ALA A 156 -3.58 5.26 6.06
CA ALA A 156 -4.34 5.64 7.25
C ALA A 156 -5.77 5.06 7.24
N HIS A 157 -6.15 4.42 6.17
CA HIS A 157 -7.48 3.84 6.00
C HIS A 157 -7.38 2.34 5.67
#